data_cb309325b0873d8b4a262a6927c17736
#
_entry.id   cb309325b0873d8b4a262a6927c17736
#
_cell.length_a   1.000
_cell.length_b   1.000
_cell.length_c   1.000
_cell.angle_alpha   90.00
_cell.angle_beta   90.00
_cell.angle_gamma   90.00
#
_symmetry.space_group_name_H-M   'P 1'
#
loop_
_entity.id
_entity.type
_entity.pdbx_description
1 polymer ?
#
loop_
_entity_poly.entity_id
_entity_poly.type
_entity_poly.pdbx_seq_one_letter_code
_entity_poly.pdbx_strand_id
1 'polypeptide(L)'
;MRMYDIIKKKRDGGTLTKEEIEFFISGYVSGDIPDYQASALLMAIYFRGMNVDETTCLTLAITNSGDKVDLSGIKGFKADKHSTGGVGDKTTLIVAPIVASAGVKVAKMSGRGLGHTGGTVDKLESIPGYETSLSRERFFEIVNTVGCSVIGQSGELAPADKKLYALRDVTATVDKRPLIASSIMGKKLASGADGIVLDVKVGSGAFNKTFDEGLALAKIMVNIGNKAGKITRAVITNMDKPLGYAVGNAIEVKEAVEILKGNGDKELKEICIELASNMLYIAGRGSLENCKRIATAKLENGDALDTFKAMVQAHGGDTSYVDDPEKFPLGKFSRDVKADKSGYIVNMDCEKYGLTSLALGAGRNKKEDNIDFVAGLAVRKKTGDFVEVGDVLATLYTSDESKLDAAEEILKSALSFGDVKPPEVPIILGRVK
;
A
#
# COMPACT_ATOMS: atom_id res chain seq x y z
N MET A 1 -37.95 -4.09 -5.75
CA MET A 1 -37.23 -4.19 -4.45
C MET A 1 -37.31 -2.84 -3.77
N ARG A 2 -37.42 -2.76 -2.43
CA ARG A 2 -37.40 -1.50 -1.70
C ARG A 2 -36.19 -1.50 -0.75
N MET A 3 -35.45 -0.41 -0.72
CA MET A 3 -34.28 -0.28 0.14
C MET A 3 -34.59 -0.43 1.64
N TYR A 4 -35.79 0.02 2.06
CA TYR A 4 -36.28 -0.18 3.44
C TYR A 4 -36.28 -1.65 3.88
N ASP A 5 -36.75 -2.56 2.98
CA ASP A 5 -36.83 -3.99 3.33
C ASP A 5 -35.44 -4.63 3.43
N ILE A 6 -34.50 -4.20 2.60
CA ILE A 6 -33.08 -4.65 2.64
C ILE A 6 -32.41 -4.19 3.94
N ILE A 7 -32.59 -2.91 4.31
CA ILE A 7 -32.06 -2.36 5.55
C ILE A 7 -32.64 -3.12 6.76
N LYS A 8 -33.98 -3.30 6.80
CA LYS A 8 -34.67 -4.01 7.88
C LYS A 8 -34.16 -5.44 8.01
N LYS A 9 -34.06 -6.17 6.90
CA LYS A 9 -33.54 -7.55 6.85
C LYS A 9 -32.14 -7.63 7.46
N LYS A 10 -31.22 -6.74 7.05
CA LYS A 10 -29.84 -6.73 7.56
C LYS A 10 -29.78 -6.31 9.01
N ARG A 11 -30.53 -5.29 9.41
CA ARG A 11 -30.63 -4.84 10.81
C ARG A 11 -31.04 -5.97 11.73
N ASP A 12 -32.00 -6.78 11.31
CA ASP A 12 -32.57 -7.88 12.09
C ASP A 12 -31.70 -9.16 12.03
N GLY A 13 -30.52 -9.11 11.38
CA GLY A 13 -29.53 -10.20 11.31
C GLY A 13 -29.70 -11.13 10.10
N GLY A 14 -30.58 -10.80 9.15
CA GLY A 14 -30.76 -11.57 7.92
C GLY A 14 -29.56 -11.49 6.97
N THR A 15 -29.40 -12.51 6.13
CA THR A 15 -28.40 -12.57 5.08
C THR A 15 -28.95 -11.94 3.81
N LEU A 16 -28.21 -10.99 3.21
CA LEU A 16 -28.61 -10.36 1.95
C LEU A 16 -28.34 -11.31 0.78
N THR A 17 -29.26 -11.32 -0.18
CA THR A 17 -29.06 -12.05 -1.43
C THR A 17 -28.17 -11.26 -2.41
N LYS A 18 -27.70 -11.93 -3.45
CA LYS A 18 -26.93 -11.28 -4.52
C LYS A 18 -27.74 -10.15 -5.16
N GLU A 19 -29.01 -10.39 -5.46
CA GLU A 19 -29.91 -9.43 -6.10
C GLU A 19 -30.16 -8.20 -5.23
N GLU A 20 -30.28 -8.38 -3.89
CA GLU A 20 -30.43 -7.27 -2.94
C GLU A 20 -29.18 -6.40 -2.89
N ILE A 21 -27.98 -7.01 -2.94
CA ILE A 21 -26.70 -6.30 -2.96
C ILE A 21 -26.50 -5.57 -4.29
N GLU A 22 -26.78 -6.22 -5.42
CA GLU A 22 -26.68 -5.60 -6.74
C GLU A 22 -27.66 -4.43 -6.88
N PHE A 23 -28.90 -4.58 -6.38
CA PHE A 23 -29.90 -3.50 -6.34
C PHE A 23 -29.37 -2.29 -5.52
N PHE A 24 -28.80 -2.55 -4.34
CA PHE A 24 -28.21 -1.49 -3.52
C PHE A 24 -27.09 -0.76 -4.27
N ILE A 25 -26.13 -1.48 -4.83
CA ILE A 25 -24.96 -0.86 -5.47
C ILE A 25 -25.36 -0.09 -6.73
N SER A 26 -26.18 -0.68 -7.60
CA SER A 26 -26.64 -0.01 -8.83
C SER A 26 -27.45 1.24 -8.53
N GLY A 27 -28.43 1.14 -7.61
CA GLY A 27 -29.26 2.28 -7.23
C GLY A 27 -28.49 3.38 -6.48
N TYR A 28 -27.45 3.03 -5.72
CA TYR A 28 -26.60 4.03 -5.08
C TYR A 28 -25.69 4.75 -6.08
N VAL A 29 -25.16 4.04 -7.08
CA VAL A 29 -24.35 4.65 -8.15
C VAL A 29 -25.19 5.57 -9.02
N SER A 30 -26.41 5.15 -9.44
CA SER A 30 -27.32 5.96 -10.24
C SER A 30 -27.89 7.17 -9.50
N GLY A 31 -27.88 7.15 -8.15
CA GLY A 31 -28.48 8.20 -7.32
C GLY A 31 -29.95 7.94 -6.94
N ASP A 32 -30.52 6.80 -7.31
CA ASP A 32 -31.90 6.39 -6.94
C ASP A 32 -32.01 6.04 -5.45
N ILE A 33 -30.89 5.60 -4.83
CA ILE A 33 -30.78 5.33 -3.41
C ILE A 33 -30.01 6.49 -2.76
N PRO A 34 -30.65 7.27 -1.87
CA PRO A 34 -30.01 8.43 -1.22
C PRO A 34 -29.04 8.01 -0.11
N ASP A 35 -28.12 8.91 0.24
CA ASP A 35 -27.05 8.68 1.24
C ASP A 35 -27.58 8.21 2.59
N TYR A 36 -28.73 8.70 3.06
CA TYR A 36 -29.27 8.29 4.36
C TYR A 36 -29.69 6.80 4.37
N GLN A 37 -30.20 6.26 3.24
CA GLN A 37 -30.52 4.82 3.14
C GLN A 37 -29.24 3.98 3.01
N ALA A 38 -28.28 4.45 2.23
CA ALA A 38 -26.98 3.81 2.13
C ALA A 38 -26.26 3.77 3.51
N SER A 39 -26.23 4.90 4.23
CA SER A 39 -25.69 4.97 5.59
C SER A 39 -26.38 3.99 6.54
N ALA A 40 -27.70 3.91 6.51
CA ALA A 40 -28.44 2.98 7.37
C ALA A 40 -28.09 1.52 7.08
N LEU A 41 -27.93 1.14 5.80
CA LEU A 41 -27.48 -0.21 5.44
C LEU A 41 -26.02 -0.46 5.88
N LEU A 42 -25.12 0.49 5.64
CA LEU A 42 -23.72 0.39 6.05
C LEU A 42 -23.59 0.23 7.56
N MET A 43 -24.38 0.96 8.35
CA MET A 43 -24.40 0.82 9.79
C MET A 43 -25.00 -0.53 10.24
N ALA A 44 -26.04 -1.02 9.57
CA ALA A 44 -26.57 -2.37 9.82
C ALA A 44 -25.51 -3.45 9.52
N ILE A 45 -24.74 -3.31 8.43
CA ILE A 45 -23.59 -4.18 8.11
C ILE A 45 -22.50 -4.03 9.16
N TYR A 46 -22.24 -2.83 9.65
CA TYR A 46 -21.23 -2.60 10.68
C TYR A 46 -21.50 -3.43 11.95
N PHE A 47 -22.72 -3.43 12.43
CA PHE A 47 -23.09 -4.18 13.63
C PHE A 47 -23.27 -5.67 13.37
N ARG A 48 -23.93 -6.07 12.28
CA ARG A 48 -24.29 -7.47 11.99
C ARG A 48 -23.21 -8.23 11.21
N GLY A 49 -22.28 -7.52 10.55
CA GLY A 49 -21.31 -8.13 9.66
C GLY A 49 -21.92 -8.60 8.34
N MET A 50 -21.09 -9.24 7.55
CA MET A 50 -21.44 -9.96 6.33
C MET A 50 -20.71 -11.31 6.35
N ASN A 51 -21.34 -12.35 5.86
CA ASN A 51 -20.68 -13.62 5.61
C ASN A 51 -19.79 -13.53 4.35
N VAL A 52 -19.09 -14.61 4.02
CA VAL A 52 -18.14 -14.65 2.88
C VAL A 52 -18.87 -14.45 1.55
N ASP A 53 -20.09 -15.02 1.39
CA ASP A 53 -20.84 -14.91 0.15
C ASP A 53 -21.41 -13.51 -0.06
N GLU A 54 -21.99 -12.90 0.99
CA GLU A 54 -22.43 -11.50 0.97
C GLU A 54 -21.26 -10.57 0.62
N THR A 55 -20.09 -10.76 1.26
CA THR A 55 -18.90 -9.92 1.04
C THR A 55 -18.38 -10.08 -0.38
N THR A 56 -18.41 -11.31 -0.92
CA THR A 56 -18.03 -11.57 -2.31
C THR A 56 -19.00 -10.90 -3.29
N CYS A 57 -20.32 -11.04 -3.06
CA CYS A 57 -21.35 -10.38 -3.88
C CYS A 57 -21.19 -8.86 -3.87
N LEU A 58 -20.96 -8.26 -2.69
CA LEU A 58 -20.72 -6.82 -2.56
C LEU A 58 -19.47 -6.41 -3.35
N THR A 59 -18.38 -7.16 -3.21
CA THR A 59 -17.13 -6.89 -3.94
C THR A 59 -17.35 -6.95 -5.45
N LEU A 60 -18.05 -7.97 -5.95
CA LEU A 60 -18.33 -8.11 -7.38
C LEU A 60 -19.27 -7.02 -7.90
N ALA A 61 -20.27 -6.61 -7.13
CA ALA A 61 -21.13 -5.49 -7.46
C ALA A 61 -20.35 -4.18 -7.56
N ILE A 62 -19.43 -3.92 -6.61
CA ILE A 62 -18.52 -2.78 -6.66
C ILE A 62 -17.60 -2.86 -7.89
N THR A 63 -17.00 -4.03 -8.15
CA THR A 63 -16.14 -4.26 -9.34
C THR A 63 -16.87 -3.96 -10.65
N ASN A 64 -18.16 -4.34 -10.73
CA ASN A 64 -18.99 -4.21 -11.92
C ASN A 64 -19.68 -2.84 -12.05
N SER A 65 -19.50 -1.94 -11.06
CA SER A 65 -20.17 -0.64 -11.06
C SER A 65 -19.59 0.38 -12.03
N GLY A 66 -18.43 0.13 -12.61
CA GLY A 66 -17.76 0.99 -13.56
C GLY A 66 -16.89 0.19 -14.53
N ASP A 67 -15.91 0.88 -15.10
CA ASP A 67 -15.02 0.29 -16.07
C ASP A 67 -14.11 -0.79 -15.44
N LYS A 68 -13.94 -1.87 -16.19
CA LYS A 68 -12.91 -2.87 -15.91
C LYS A 68 -11.78 -2.70 -16.91
N VAL A 69 -10.57 -2.74 -16.41
CA VAL A 69 -9.42 -2.68 -17.31
C VAL A 69 -9.24 -4.04 -17.98
N ASP A 70 -9.46 -4.06 -19.28
CA ASP A 70 -9.14 -5.22 -20.10
C ASP A 70 -7.63 -5.21 -20.40
N LEU A 71 -6.89 -6.10 -19.76
CA LEU A 71 -5.45 -6.28 -19.94
C LEU A 71 -5.09 -7.34 -21.01
N SER A 72 -6.03 -7.76 -21.86
CA SER A 72 -5.81 -8.77 -22.91
C SER A 72 -4.74 -8.36 -23.95
N GLY A 73 -4.54 -7.05 -24.15
CA GLY A 73 -3.47 -6.52 -24.96
C GLY A 73 -2.06 -6.68 -24.38
N ILE A 74 -1.94 -7.11 -23.12
CA ILE A 74 -0.67 -7.42 -22.47
C ILE A 74 -0.42 -8.93 -22.52
N LYS A 75 0.66 -9.34 -23.19
CA LYS A 75 1.02 -10.76 -23.35
C LYS A 75 1.59 -11.35 -22.06
N GLY A 76 1.16 -12.57 -21.71
CA GLY A 76 1.64 -13.31 -20.55
C GLY A 76 0.81 -13.07 -19.29
N PHE A 77 1.20 -13.69 -18.17
CA PHE A 77 0.52 -13.60 -16.88
C PHE A 77 0.76 -12.22 -16.25
N LYS A 78 -0.30 -11.56 -15.82
CA LYS A 78 -0.28 -10.28 -15.12
C LYS A 78 -0.48 -10.51 -13.63
N ALA A 79 0.57 -10.29 -12.84
CA ALA A 79 0.51 -10.33 -11.38
C ALA A 79 0.39 -8.91 -10.82
N ASP A 80 -0.49 -8.68 -9.85
CA ASP A 80 -0.54 -7.43 -9.09
C ASP A 80 -0.19 -7.67 -7.62
N LYS A 81 0.37 -6.66 -6.98
CA LYS A 81 0.64 -6.62 -5.55
C LYS A 81 -0.15 -5.47 -4.94
N HIS A 82 -0.87 -5.74 -3.84
CA HIS A 82 -1.54 -4.69 -3.08
C HIS A 82 -1.08 -4.71 -1.62
N SER A 83 -0.77 -3.52 -1.09
CA SER A 83 -0.53 -3.32 0.34
C SER A 83 -1.76 -2.69 0.99
N THR A 84 -2.08 -3.10 2.21
CA THR A 84 -3.14 -2.46 3.01
C THR A 84 -2.75 -1.08 3.55
N GLY A 85 -1.51 -0.65 3.27
CA GLY A 85 -0.98 0.65 3.68
C GLY A 85 -0.09 0.56 4.92
N GLY A 86 0.97 1.32 4.91
CA GLY A 86 1.94 1.39 5.99
C GLY A 86 2.90 2.56 5.81
N VAL A 87 3.77 2.76 6.79
CA VAL A 87 4.75 3.84 6.85
C VAL A 87 6.07 3.38 6.22
N GLY A 88 6.58 4.16 5.26
CA GLY A 88 7.79 3.78 4.51
C GLY A 88 7.55 2.65 3.50
N ASP A 89 6.31 2.39 3.08
CA ASP A 89 5.98 1.30 2.16
C ASP A 89 6.36 1.66 0.71
N LYS A 90 7.61 1.40 0.39
CA LYS A 90 8.21 1.50 -0.96
C LYS A 90 8.30 0.15 -1.68
N THR A 91 7.71 -0.91 -1.13
CA THR A 91 7.85 -2.28 -1.65
C THR A 91 7.46 -2.43 -3.12
N THR A 92 6.50 -1.65 -3.62
CA THR A 92 6.10 -1.70 -5.04
C THR A 92 7.24 -1.33 -5.98
N LEU A 93 8.08 -0.34 -5.61
CA LEU A 93 9.20 0.12 -6.43
C LEU A 93 10.29 -0.94 -6.58
N ILE A 94 10.35 -1.87 -5.64
CA ILE A 94 11.34 -2.96 -5.59
C ILE A 94 10.75 -4.26 -6.16
N VAL A 95 9.53 -4.61 -5.74
CA VAL A 95 8.86 -5.86 -6.12
C VAL A 95 8.50 -5.90 -7.61
N ALA A 96 7.97 -4.79 -8.15
CA ALA A 96 7.55 -4.75 -9.55
C ALA A 96 8.71 -5.04 -10.53
N PRO A 97 9.88 -4.40 -10.41
CA PRO A 97 11.00 -4.71 -11.29
C PRO A 97 11.60 -6.10 -11.05
N ILE A 98 11.64 -6.63 -9.81
CA ILE A 98 12.07 -8.02 -9.54
C ILE A 98 11.18 -9.01 -10.31
N VAL A 99 9.86 -8.85 -10.22
CA VAL A 99 8.89 -9.74 -10.86
C VAL A 99 8.94 -9.61 -12.38
N ALA A 100 9.06 -8.39 -12.88
CA ALA A 100 9.16 -8.10 -14.31
C ALA A 100 10.43 -8.65 -14.93
N SER A 101 11.60 -8.49 -14.29
CA SER A 101 12.87 -9.05 -14.75
C SER A 101 12.88 -10.59 -14.78
N ALA A 102 12.00 -11.23 -13.98
CA ALA A 102 11.77 -12.66 -14.02
C ALA A 102 10.70 -13.09 -15.06
N GLY A 103 10.25 -12.19 -15.94
CA GLY A 103 9.36 -12.46 -17.07
C GLY A 103 7.87 -12.56 -16.72
N VAL A 104 7.43 -12.04 -15.58
CA VAL A 104 6.01 -11.92 -15.20
C VAL A 104 5.59 -10.45 -15.29
N LYS A 105 4.46 -10.16 -15.95
CA LYS A 105 4.02 -8.78 -16.20
C LYS A 105 3.40 -8.14 -14.96
N VAL A 106 3.74 -6.87 -14.71
CA VAL A 106 3.18 -6.06 -13.62
C VAL A 106 2.54 -4.80 -14.20
N ALA A 107 1.24 -4.88 -14.45
CA ALA A 107 0.42 -3.76 -14.93
C ALA A 107 -0.27 -3.10 -13.72
N LYS A 108 0.42 -2.18 -13.03
CA LYS A 108 -0.01 -1.70 -11.73
C LYS A 108 -0.70 -0.33 -11.81
N MET A 109 -1.91 -0.29 -11.24
CA MET A 109 -2.62 0.95 -10.94
C MET A 109 -2.57 1.20 -9.44
N SER A 110 -2.09 2.37 -9.03
CA SER A 110 -1.87 2.73 -7.63
C SER A 110 -2.53 4.05 -7.27
N GLY A 111 -2.83 4.22 -5.98
CA GLY A 111 -3.38 5.47 -5.45
C GLY A 111 -2.29 6.43 -4.99
N ARG A 112 -2.72 7.67 -4.71
CA ARG A 112 -1.95 8.68 -3.99
C ARG A 112 -1.98 8.41 -2.49
N GLY A 113 -1.05 8.99 -1.75
CA GLY A 113 -1.03 8.93 -0.30
C GLY A 113 -2.15 9.76 0.33
N LEU A 114 -2.62 9.31 1.49
CA LEU A 114 -3.58 10.00 2.32
C LEU A 114 -3.27 9.76 3.81
N GLY A 115 -3.36 10.82 4.60
CA GLY A 115 -3.05 10.76 6.03
C GLY A 115 -1.59 10.35 6.28
N HIS A 116 -1.38 9.44 7.22
CA HIS A 116 -0.05 8.96 7.64
C HIS A 116 0.62 7.99 6.68
N THR A 117 -0.08 7.53 5.62
CA THR A 117 0.46 6.56 4.66
C THR A 117 0.91 7.26 3.36
N GLY A 118 2.12 6.96 2.88
CA GLY A 118 2.63 7.50 1.62
C GLY A 118 2.05 6.77 0.38
N GLY A 119 1.86 7.52 -0.72
CA GLY A 119 1.36 6.98 -1.99
C GLY A 119 2.47 6.53 -2.93
N THR A 120 2.29 5.37 -3.58
CA THR A 120 3.27 4.90 -4.59
C THR A 120 3.38 5.87 -5.77
N VAL A 121 2.27 6.49 -6.18
CA VAL A 121 2.23 7.49 -7.26
C VAL A 121 3.05 8.72 -6.86
N ASP A 122 2.85 9.24 -5.65
CA ASP A 122 3.56 10.42 -5.16
C ASP A 122 5.08 10.19 -5.07
N LYS A 123 5.50 8.97 -4.69
CA LYS A 123 6.91 8.59 -4.68
C LYS A 123 7.52 8.59 -6.08
N LEU A 124 6.85 7.99 -7.07
CA LEU A 124 7.32 7.96 -8.45
C LEU A 124 7.36 9.35 -9.08
N GLU A 125 6.38 10.21 -8.80
CA GLU A 125 6.36 11.60 -9.27
C GLU A 125 7.46 12.47 -8.65
N SER A 126 8.11 12.00 -7.58
CA SER A 126 9.32 12.66 -7.06
C SER A 126 10.56 12.45 -7.93
N ILE A 127 10.52 11.52 -8.88
CA ILE A 127 11.55 11.36 -9.91
C ILE A 127 11.27 12.42 -10.99
N PRO A 128 12.18 13.35 -11.27
CA PRO A 128 11.96 14.39 -12.28
C PRO A 128 11.53 13.82 -13.64
N GLY A 129 10.44 14.33 -14.19
CA GLY A 129 9.89 13.92 -15.48
C GLY A 129 9.06 12.63 -15.48
N TYR A 130 8.95 11.90 -14.35
CA TYR A 130 8.17 10.67 -14.32
C TYR A 130 6.66 10.95 -14.41
N GLU A 131 6.01 10.45 -15.46
CA GLU A 131 4.58 10.61 -15.70
C GLU A 131 3.79 9.40 -15.19
N THR A 132 2.81 9.65 -14.30
CA THR A 132 1.90 8.61 -13.76
C THR A 132 0.54 8.59 -14.44
N SER A 133 0.25 9.59 -15.31
CA SER A 133 -0.98 9.69 -16.10
C SER A 133 -0.66 9.39 -17.57
N LEU A 134 -0.85 8.13 -17.97
CA LEU A 134 -0.55 7.67 -19.33
C LEU A 134 -1.84 7.24 -20.05
N SER A 135 -1.82 7.28 -21.40
CA SER A 135 -2.86 6.64 -22.21
C SER A 135 -2.80 5.11 -22.01
N ARG A 136 -3.93 4.44 -22.25
CA ARG A 136 -4.01 2.97 -22.19
C ARG A 136 -3.00 2.29 -23.10
N GLU A 137 -2.84 2.81 -24.32
CA GLU A 137 -1.93 2.30 -25.33
C GLU A 137 -0.48 2.40 -24.86
N ARG A 138 -0.09 3.56 -24.31
CA ARG A 138 1.26 3.78 -23.78
C ARG A 138 1.54 2.91 -22.57
N PHE A 139 0.58 2.78 -21.66
CA PHE A 139 0.68 1.88 -20.52
C PHE A 139 0.91 0.43 -20.96
N PHE A 140 0.14 -0.06 -21.95
CA PHE A 140 0.31 -1.43 -22.48
C PHE A 140 1.63 -1.63 -23.21
N GLU A 141 2.06 -0.65 -23.97
CA GLU A 141 3.37 -0.66 -24.64
C GLU A 141 4.49 -0.86 -23.61
N ILE A 142 4.50 -0.05 -22.53
CA ILE A 142 5.52 -0.13 -21.49
C ILE A 142 5.49 -1.51 -20.80
N VAL A 143 4.32 -2.01 -20.41
CA VAL A 143 4.23 -3.33 -19.78
C VAL A 143 4.68 -4.45 -20.73
N ASN A 144 4.36 -4.35 -22.02
CA ASN A 144 4.79 -5.37 -22.99
C ASN A 144 6.30 -5.34 -23.21
N THR A 145 6.94 -4.17 -23.30
CA THR A 145 8.36 -3.99 -23.59
C THR A 145 9.24 -4.12 -22.34
N VAL A 146 8.95 -3.38 -21.29
CA VAL A 146 9.73 -3.33 -20.05
C VAL A 146 9.36 -4.47 -19.09
N GLY A 147 8.09 -4.87 -19.07
CA GLY A 147 7.57 -5.89 -18.14
C GLY A 147 6.77 -5.33 -16.98
N CYS A 148 6.99 -4.08 -16.58
CA CYS A 148 6.21 -3.42 -15.54
C CYS A 148 5.94 -1.96 -15.88
N SER A 149 4.84 -1.45 -15.35
CA SER A 149 4.46 -0.03 -15.36
C SER A 149 3.58 0.26 -14.16
N VAL A 150 3.77 1.44 -13.55
CA VAL A 150 2.99 1.90 -12.39
C VAL A 150 2.39 3.26 -12.72
N ILE A 151 1.06 3.31 -12.80
CA ILE A 151 0.27 4.51 -13.11
C ILE A 151 -0.71 4.86 -12.01
N GLY A 152 -1.24 6.07 -12.04
CA GLY A 152 -2.37 6.49 -11.22
C GLY A 152 -3.66 5.74 -11.59
N GLN A 153 -4.57 5.58 -10.64
CA GLN A 153 -5.90 5.02 -10.91
C GLN A 153 -6.78 6.04 -11.66
N SER A 154 -7.52 5.57 -12.67
CA SER A 154 -8.57 6.39 -13.30
C SER A 154 -9.76 6.57 -12.35
N GLY A 155 -10.46 7.70 -12.48
CA GLY A 155 -11.65 8.00 -11.66
C GLY A 155 -12.85 7.09 -11.91
N GLU A 156 -12.85 6.37 -13.03
CA GLU A 156 -13.95 5.49 -13.47
C GLU A 156 -13.78 4.05 -12.99
N LEU A 157 -12.64 3.73 -12.35
CA LEU A 157 -12.40 2.40 -11.80
C LEU A 157 -13.21 2.22 -10.50
N ALA A 158 -14.22 1.31 -10.52
CA ALA A 158 -15.07 0.99 -9.39
C ALA A 158 -15.72 2.24 -8.73
N PRO A 159 -16.54 3.05 -9.45
CA PRO A 159 -17.11 4.29 -8.94
C PRO A 159 -18.00 4.09 -7.69
N ALA A 160 -18.62 2.92 -7.52
CA ALA A 160 -19.34 2.59 -6.30
C ALA A 160 -18.44 2.64 -5.07
N ASP A 161 -17.19 2.17 -5.16
CA ASP A 161 -16.26 2.23 -4.04
C ASP A 161 -15.95 3.68 -3.65
N LYS A 162 -15.72 4.55 -4.63
CA LYS A 162 -15.45 5.98 -4.38
C LYS A 162 -16.60 6.65 -3.62
N LYS A 163 -17.87 6.41 -4.04
CA LYS A 163 -19.05 6.95 -3.36
C LYS A 163 -19.24 6.35 -1.97
N LEU A 164 -19.14 5.03 -1.86
CA LEU A 164 -19.28 4.33 -0.59
C LEU A 164 -18.20 4.70 0.42
N TYR A 165 -16.93 4.82 -0.03
CA TYR A 165 -15.83 5.19 0.85
C TYR A 165 -16.00 6.61 1.40
N ALA A 166 -16.36 7.58 0.53
CA ALA A 166 -16.62 8.94 0.95
C ALA A 166 -17.76 9.05 1.99
N LEU A 167 -18.82 8.22 1.83
CA LEU A 167 -19.91 8.16 2.80
C LEU A 167 -19.46 7.50 4.11
N ARG A 168 -18.69 6.42 4.03
CA ARG A 168 -18.18 5.68 5.20
C ARG A 168 -17.24 6.52 6.04
N ASP A 169 -16.44 7.36 5.41
CA ASP A 169 -15.46 8.24 6.06
C ASP A 169 -16.14 9.22 7.05
N VAL A 170 -17.33 9.71 6.72
CA VAL A 170 -18.10 10.66 7.54
C VAL A 170 -19.21 10.02 8.38
N THR A 171 -19.39 8.69 8.31
CA THR A 171 -20.45 7.96 9.02
C THR A 171 -19.91 6.89 9.98
N ALA A 172 -18.59 6.91 10.27
CA ALA A 172 -17.93 5.98 11.20
C ALA A 172 -18.15 4.49 10.86
N THR A 173 -18.09 4.15 9.55
CA THR A 173 -18.27 2.77 9.06
C THR A 173 -17.09 2.25 8.23
N VAL A 174 -15.93 2.97 8.26
CA VAL A 174 -14.74 2.59 7.49
C VAL A 174 -14.11 1.29 7.97
N ASP A 175 -14.00 1.09 9.27
CA ASP A 175 -13.19 0.05 9.92
C ASP A 175 -13.85 -1.34 10.00
N LYS A 176 -14.99 -1.54 9.32
CA LYS A 176 -15.63 -2.86 9.24
C LYS A 176 -14.97 -3.77 8.20
N ARG A 177 -14.38 -4.90 8.63
CA ARG A 177 -13.58 -5.81 7.77
C ARG A 177 -14.22 -6.21 6.44
N PRO A 178 -15.51 -6.66 6.35
CA PRO A 178 -16.13 -6.95 5.05
C PRO A 178 -16.13 -5.74 4.10
N LEU A 179 -16.37 -4.54 4.63
CA LEU A 179 -16.39 -3.31 3.84
C LEU A 179 -14.99 -2.88 3.40
N ILE A 180 -13.96 -3.07 4.25
CA ILE A 180 -12.55 -2.87 3.90
C ILE A 180 -12.14 -3.84 2.79
N ALA A 181 -12.44 -5.14 2.97
CA ALA A 181 -12.12 -6.17 1.99
C ALA A 181 -12.78 -5.91 0.63
N SER A 182 -14.07 -5.53 0.62
CA SER A 182 -14.81 -5.23 -0.61
C SER A 182 -14.28 -4.00 -1.32
N SER A 183 -13.87 -2.95 -0.59
CA SER A 183 -13.25 -1.74 -1.16
C SER A 183 -11.91 -2.06 -1.82
N ILE A 184 -11.03 -2.80 -1.14
CA ILE A 184 -9.73 -3.19 -1.67
C ILE A 184 -9.88 -4.10 -2.88
N MET A 185 -10.60 -5.22 -2.71
CA MET A 185 -10.71 -6.24 -3.74
C MET A 185 -11.54 -5.79 -4.93
N GLY A 186 -12.55 -4.93 -4.73
CA GLY A 186 -13.33 -4.33 -5.81
C GLY A 186 -12.45 -3.61 -6.84
N LYS A 187 -11.54 -2.76 -6.36
CA LYS A 187 -10.57 -2.07 -7.24
C LYS A 187 -9.55 -3.03 -7.85
N LYS A 188 -9.09 -4.03 -7.09
CA LYS A 188 -8.09 -5.00 -7.59
C LYS A 188 -8.65 -5.94 -8.64
N LEU A 189 -9.89 -6.36 -8.51
CA LEU A 189 -10.59 -7.14 -9.53
C LEU A 189 -10.87 -6.29 -10.78
N ALA A 190 -11.27 -5.04 -10.62
CA ALA A 190 -11.49 -4.11 -11.73
C ALA A 190 -10.21 -3.76 -12.50
N SER A 191 -9.03 -3.81 -11.87
CA SER A 191 -7.75 -3.55 -12.55
C SER A 191 -7.29 -4.65 -13.51
N GLY A 192 -7.94 -5.82 -13.54
CA GLY A 192 -7.82 -6.81 -14.59
C GLY A 192 -6.70 -7.84 -14.43
N ALA A 193 -5.87 -7.81 -13.37
CA ALA A 193 -4.78 -8.76 -13.16
C ALA A 193 -5.26 -10.23 -13.12
N ASP A 194 -4.41 -11.18 -13.52
CA ASP A 194 -4.69 -12.61 -13.51
C ASP A 194 -4.52 -13.21 -12.10
N GLY A 195 -3.62 -12.63 -11.30
CA GLY A 195 -3.39 -13.03 -9.92
C GLY A 195 -2.97 -11.86 -9.04
N ILE A 196 -3.24 -11.98 -7.73
CA ILE A 196 -3.08 -10.91 -6.75
C ILE A 196 -2.31 -11.42 -5.53
N VAL A 197 -1.26 -10.71 -5.14
CA VAL A 197 -0.57 -10.90 -3.87
C VAL A 197 -0.87 -9.72 -2.95
N LEU A 198 -1.42 -10.03 -1.79
CA LEU A 198 -1.82 -9.06 -0.77
C LEU A 198 -0.71 -8.96 0.29
N ASP A 199 -0.24 -7.77 0.55
CA ASP A 199 0.65 -7.43 1.66
C ASP A 199 -0.19 -6.81 2.77
N VAL A 200 -0.59 -7.64 3.74
CA VAL A 200 -1.47 -7.23 4.83
C VAL A 200 -0.63 -6.77 6.00
N LYS A 201 -0.54 -5.45 6.17
CA LYS A 201 0.21 -4.80 7.24
C LYS A 201 -0.51 -4.92 8.57
N VAL A 202 0.25 -5.21 9.63
CA VAL A 202 -0.21 -5.34 11.01
C VAL A 202 0.74 -4.60 11.95
N GLY A 203 0.21 -3.82 12.87
CA GLY A 203 0.99 -3.09 13.87
C GLY A 203 0.55 -1.63 14.01
N SER A 204 1.29 -0.86 14.77
CA SER A 204 0.98 0.54 15.09
C SER A 204 0.85 1.43 13.86
N GLY A 205 1.65 1.21 12.82
CA GLY A 205 1.62 1.96 11.55
C GLY A 205 0.65 1.42 10.50
N ALA A 206 -0.22 0.46 10.83
CA ALA A 206 -1.19 -0.15 9.95
C ALA A 206 -2.63 0.04 10.43
N PHE A 207 -3.61 -0.20 9.54
CA PHE A 207 -5.03 -0.22 9.91
C PHE A 207 -5.37 -1.40 10.83
N ASN A 208 -4.79 -2.60 10.56
CA ASN A 208 -4.95 -3.75 11.46
C ASN A 208 -3.91 -3.62 12.57
N LYS A 209 -4.37 -3.53 13.82
CA LYS A 209 -3.46 -3.36 14.96
C LYS A 209 -2.93 -4.69 15.51
N THR A 210 -3.64 -5.80 15.28
CA THR A 210 -3.28 -7.13 15.79
C THR A 210 -3.11 -8.15 14.65
N PHE A 211 -2.32 -9.18 14.90
CA PHE A 211 -2.15 -10.30 13.96
C PHE A 211 -3.50 -10.95 13.59
N ASP A 212 -4.39 -11.16 14.57
CA ASP A 212 -5.70 -11.79 14.33
C ASP A 212 -6.61 -10.94 13.43
N GLU A 213 -6.54 -9.62 13.56
CA GLU A 213 -7.27 -8.72 12.67
C GLU A 213 -6.74 -8.81 11.23
N GLY A 214 -5.41 -8.76 11.08
CA GLY A 214 -4.76 -8.91 9.77
C GLY A 214 -5.02 -10.27 9.14
N LEU A 215 -4.95 -11.35 9.91
CA LEU A 215 -5.24 -12.71 9.46
C LEU A 215 -6.70 -12.84 9.00
N ALA A 216 -7.65 -12.30 9.76
CA ALA A 216 -9.06 -12.33 9.41
C ALA A 216 -9.33 -11.56 8.10
N LEU A 217 -8.77 -10.35 7.95
CA LEU A 217 -8.88 -9.56 6.72
C LEU A 217 -8.23 -10.29 5.53
N ALA A 218 -7.02 -10.84 5.72
CA ALA A 218 -6.31 -11.59 4.68
C ALA A 218 -7.14 -12.78 4.16
N LYS A 219 -7.74 -13.57 5.07
CA LYS A 219 -8.62 -14.70 4.72
C LYS A 219 -9.83 -14.27 3.91
N ILE A 220 -10.49 -13.17 4.29
CA ILE A 220 -11.65 -12.64 3.55
C ILE A 220 -11.20 -12.23 2.14
N MET A 221 -10.13 -11.46 1.98
CA MET A 221 -9.66 -10.98 0.68
C MET A 221 -9.18 -12.11 -0.23
N VAL A 222 -8.46 -13.11 0.32
CA VAL A 222 -8.03 -14.28 -0.46
C VAL A 222 -9.25 -15.08 -0.95
N ASN A 223 -10.25 -15.31 -0.10
CA ASN A 223 -11.48 -15.99 -0.47
C ASN A 223 -12.23 -15.24 -1.59
N ILE A 224 -12.35 -13.91 -1.48
CA ILE A 224 -12.99 -13.07 -2.52
C ILE A 224 -12.26 -13.24 -3.85
N GLY A 225 -10.92 -13.10 -3.85
CA GLY A 225 -10.14 -13.19 -5.08
C GLY A 225 -10.25 -14.56 -5.74
N ASN A 226 -10.13 -15.65 -4.97
CA ASN A 226 -10.27 -17.01 -5.46
C ASN A 226 -11.70 -17.30 -5.98
N LYS A 227 -12.75 -16.85 -5.29
CA LYS A 227 -14.14 -16.95 -5.78
C LYS A 227 -14.38 -16.13 -7.06
N ALA A 228 -13.66 -15.03 -7.25
CA ALA A 228 -13.69 -14.24 -8.48
C ALA A 228 -12.82 -14.82 -9.62
N GLY A 229 -12.26 -16.02 -9.44
CA GLY A 229 -11.41 -16.69 -10.44
C GLY A 229 -9.99 -16.14 -10.55
N LYS A 230 -9.51 -15.37 -9.55
CA LYS A 230 -8.15 -14.83 -9.49
C LYS A 230 -7.31 -15.60 -8.49
N ILE A 231 -6.13 -16.06 -8.88
CA ILE A 231 -5.20 -16.72 -7.95
C ILE A 231 -4.73 -15.68 -6.94
N THR A 232 -5.20 -15.80 -5.69
CA THR A 232 -4.95 -14.79 -4.67
C THR A 232 -4.25 -15.40 -3.46
N ARG A 233 -3.20 -14.73 -2.98
CA ARG A 233 -2.45 -15.08 -1.77
C ARG A 233 -2.23 -13.83 -0.93
N ALA A 234 -2.00 -14.01 0.38
CA ALA A 234 -1.64 -12.92 1.25
C ALA A 234 -0.41 -13.27 2.10
N VAL A 235 0.42 -12.25 2.32
CA VAL A 235 1.52 -12.23 3.30
C VAL A 235 1.14 -11.22 4.37
N ILE A 236 1.22 -11.62 5.64
CA ILE A 236 0.96 -10.74 6.78
C ILE A 236 2.32 -10.24 7.27
N THR A 237 2.50 -8.92 7.32
CA THR A 237 3.78 -8.30 7.59
C THR A 237 3.70 -7.31 8.75
N ASN A 238 4.80 -7.19 9.50
CA ASN A 238 4.90 -6.31 10.65
C ASN A 238 5.03 -4.84 10.23
N MET A 239 4.30 -3.95 10.89
CA MET A 239 4.32 -2.50 10.71
C MET A 239 4.38 -1.75 12.07
N ASP A 240 5.01 -2.36 13.10
CA ASP A 240 5.29 -1.68 14.39
C ASP A 240 6.52 -0.77 14.33
N LYS A 241 7.22 -0.77 13.21
CA LYS A 241 8.32 0.15 12.89
C LYS A 241 8.26 0.51 11.40
N PRO A 242 8.77 1.67 10.99
CA PRO A 242 8.82 2.06 9.58
C PRO A 242 9.58 1.03 8.74
N LEU A 243 9.07 0.76 7.53
CA LEU A 243 9.70 -0.17 6.60
C LEU A 243 10.89 0.49 5.92
N GLY A 244 12.09 -0.04 6.15
CA GLY A 244 13.34 0.64 5.82
C GLY A 244 13.64 1.80 6.77
N TYR A 245 14.52 2.69 6.35
CA TYR A 245 15.00 3.83 7.13
C TYR A 245 14.52 5.19 6.59
N ALA A 246 13.79 5.21 5.50
CA ALA A 246 13.27 6.44 4.89
C ALA A 246 11.75 6.49 4.94
N VAL A 247 11.20 7.66 5.30
CA VAL A 247 9.76 7.94 5.28
C VAL A 247 9.53 9.29 4.60
N GLY A 248 8.83 9.30 3.46
CA GLY A 248 8.57 10.48 2.64
C GLY A 248 8.28 10.10 1.19
N ASN A 249 8.79 10.86 0.22
CA ASN A 249 8.64 10.55 -1.21
C ASN A 249 10.00 10.31 -1.88
N ALA A 250 10.74 11.33 -2.25
CA ALA A 250 12.06 11.18 -2.89
C ALA A 250 13.04 10.35 -2.05
N ILE A 251 13.05 10.56 -0.74
CA ILE A 251 13.92 9.80 0.18
C ILE A 251 13.58 8.30 0.20
N GLU A 252 12.31 7.92 0.00
CA GLU A 252 11.91 6.52 -0.14
C GLU A 252 12.28 5.93 -1.50
N VAL A 253 12.22 6.72 -2.59
CA VAL A 253 12.72 6.29 -3.90
C VAL A 253 14.22 6.06 -3.84
N LYS A 254 14.98 6.98 -3.22
CA LYS A 254 16.41 6.82 -2.97
C LYS A 254 16.71 5.49 -2.27
N GLU A 255 16.02 5.18 -1.17
CA GLU A 255 16.21 3.92 -0.46
C GLU A 255 15.80 2.70 -1.30
N ALA A 256 14.72 2.79 -2.09
CA ALA A 256 14.32 1.70 -2.99
C ALA A 256 15.40 1.42 -4.06
N VAL A 257 16.03 2.44 -4.62
CA VAL A 257 17.15 2.29 -5.56
C VAL A 257 18.36 1.64 -4.88
N GLU A 258 18.69 2.03 -3.64
CA GLU A 258 19.78 1.38 -2.89
C GLU A 258 19.49 -0.11 -2.64
N ILE A 259 18.24 -0.48 -2.32
CA ILE A 259 17.85 -1.90 -2.23
C ILE A 259 18.05 -2.62 -3.56
N LEU A 260 17.66 -2.01 -4.69
CA LEU A 260 17.83 -2.58 -6.03
C LEU A 260 19.31 -2.69 -6.44
N LYS A 261 20.19 -1.85 -5.88
CA LYS A 261 21.66 -1.96 -5.98
C LYS A 261 22.28 -3.03 -5.08
N GLY A 262 21.46 -3.75 -4.31
CA GLY A 262 21.92 -4.78 -3.39
C GLY A 262 22.28 -4.27 -1.99
N ASN A 263 22.15 -2.97 -1.71
CA ASN A 263 22.45 -2.33 -0.42
C ASN A 263 21.20 -2.24 0.48
N GLY A 264 21.33 -1.67 1.68
CA GLY A 264 20.21 -1.21 2.51
C GLY A 264 19.63 -2.25 3.46
N ASP A 265 18.41 -1.99 3.92
CA ASP A 265 17.74 -2.66 5.03
C ASP A 265 17.40 -4.14 4.70
N LYS A 266 17.77 -5.06 5.63
CA LYS A 266 17.57 -6.51 5.45
C LYS A 266 16.08 -6.89 5.52
N GLU A 267 15.30 -6.26 6.38
CA GLU A 267 13.88 -6.57 6.54
C GLU A 267 13.08 -6.08 5.33
N LEU A 268 13.43 -4.90 4.78
CA LEU A 268 12.83 -4.42 3.54
C LEU A 268 13.15 -5.35 2.37
N LYS A 269 14.39 -5.87 2.26
CA LYS A 269 14.75 -6.90 1.27
C LYS A 269 13.93 -8.17 1.46
N GLU A 270 13.82 -8.65 2.71
CA GLU A 270 13.09 -9.88 3.04
C GLU A 270 11.62 -9.79 2.63
N ILE A 271 10.92 -8.70 2.96
CA ILE A 271 9.53 -8.47 2.52
C ILE A 271 9.44 -8.44 1.00
N CYS A 272 10.33 -7.72 0.32
CA CYS A 272 10.28 -7.59 -1.13
C CYS A 272 10.51 -8.94 -1.83
N ILE A 273 11.46 -9.74 -1.35
CA ILE A 273 11.72 -11.09 -1.87
C ILE A 273 10.53 -12.02 -1.60
N GLU A 274 9.92 -11.95 -0.41
CA GLU A 274 8.74 -12.76 -0.08
C GLU A 274 7.56 -12.43 -0.99
N LEU A 275 7.26 -11.13 -1.17
CA LEU A 275 6.16 -10.68 -2.05
C LEU A 275 6.42 -11.04 -3.51
N ALA A 276 7.63 -10.80 -4.03
CA ALA A 276 8.02 -11.16 -5.39
C ALA A 276 7.93 -12.67 -5.61
N SER A 277 8.39 -13.47 -4.64
CA SER A 277 8.32 -14.95 -4.70
C SER A 277 6.88 -15.44 -4.80
N ASN A 278 5.95 -14.85 -4.03
CA ASN A 278 4.53 -15.19 -4.12
C ASN A 278 3.93 -14.77 -5.48
N MET A 279 4.33 -13.61 -6.05
CA MET A 279 3.89 -13.19 -7.38
C MET A 279 4.40 -14.13 -8.48
N LEU A 280 5.65 -14.57 -8.41
CA LEU A 280 6.22 -15.57 -9.33
C LEU A 280 5.54 -16.93 -9.18
N TYR A 281 5.24 -17.34 -7.95
CA TYR A 281 4.56 -18.61 -7.66
C TYR A 281 3.15 -18.65 -8.26
N ILE A 282 2.33 -17.61 -8.07
CA ILE A 282 0.98 -17.55 -8.67
C ILE A 282 1.02 -17.47 -10.20
N ALA A 283 2.13 -16.99 -10.77
CA ALA A 283 2.39 -16.98 -12.20
C ALA A 283 2.94 -18.31 -12.74
N GLY A 284 3.04 -19.36 -11.91
CA GLY A 284 3.47 -20.68 -12.33
C GLY A 284 4.97 -20.83 -12.59
N ARG A 285 5.83 -20.00 -11.98
CA ARG A 285 7.29 -20.04 -12.19
C ARG A 285 8.01 -21.11 -11.37
N GLY A 286 7.30 -22.05 -10.76
CA GLY A 286 7.81 -23.19 -10.01
C GLY A 286 7.36 -23.21 -8.55
N SER A 287 8.04 -23.99 -7.69
CA SER A 287 7.78 -24.01 -6.25
C SER A 287 8.07 -22.65 -5.62
N LEU A 288 7.47 -22.36 -4.45
CA LEU A 288 7.71 -21.10 -3.75
C LEU A 288 9.19 -20.90 -3.40
N GLU A 289 9.89 -21.98 -3.05
CA GLU A 289 11.34 -21.97 -2.79
C GLU A 289 12.13 -21.59 -4.06
N ASN A 290 11.80 -22.20 -5.20
CA ASN A 290 12.41 -21.83 -6.48
C ASN A 290 12.12 -20.36 -6.84
N CYS A 291 10.89 -19.91 -6.64
CA CYS A 291 10.50 -18.50 -6.86
C CYS A 291 11.29 -17.55 -5.96
N LYS A 292 11.53 -17.92 -4.69
CA LYS A 292 12.37 -17.14 -3.77
C LYS A 292 13.81 -17.05 -4.29
N ARG A 293 14.38 -18.15 -4.77
CA ARG A 293 15.73 -18.16 -5.37
C ARG A 293 15.79 -17.28 -6.62
N ILE A 294 14.76 -17.33 -7.48
CA ILE A 294 14.69 -16.47 -8.67
C ILE A 294 14.63 -14.99 -8.25
N ALA A 295 13.72 -14.62 -7.34
CA ALA A 295 13.55 -13.24 -6.88
C ALA A 295 14.85 -12.68 -6.27
N THR A 296 15.54 -13.49 -5.44
CA THR A 296 16.82 -13.13 -4.84
C THR A 296 17.89 -12.92 -5.93
N ALA A 297 18.01 -13.84 -6.87
CA ALA A 297 18.98 -13.73 -7.96
C ALA A 297 18.75 -12.49 -8.83
N LYS A 298 17.46 -12.15 -9.13
CA LYS A 298 17.11 -10.94 -9.91
C LYS A 298 17.44 -9.63 -9.20
N LEU A 299 17.40 -9.63 -7.87
CA LEU A 299 17.83 -8.50 -7.06
C LEU A 299 19.37 -8.39 -7.02
N GLU A 300 20.06 -9.52 -6.81
CA GLU A 300 21.52 -9.53 -6.61
C GLU A 300 22.33 -9.33 -7.88
N ASN A 301 21.83 -9.77 -9.04
CA ASN A 301 22.56 -9.66 -10.31
C ASN A 301 22.33 -8.36 -11.07
N GLY A 302 21.49 -7.43 -10.54
CA GLY A 302 21.21 -6.13 -11.13
C GLY A 302 20.05 -6.10 -12.14
N ASP A 303 19.48 -7.25 -12.56
CA ASP A 303 18.37 -7.27 -13.54
C ASP A 303 17.15 -6.47 -13.08
N ALA A 304 16.86 -6.48 -11.76
CA ALA A 304 15.76 -5.71 -11.20
C ALA A 304 16.04 -4.20 -11.25
N LEU A 305 17.27 -3.76 -11.01
CA LEU A 305 17.68 -2.36 -11.13
C LEU A 305 17.55 -1.87 -12.57
N ASP A 306 18.05 -2.65 -13.54
CA ASP A 306 17.96 -2.32 -14.96
C ASP A 306 16.49 -2.23 -15.41
N THR A 307 15.63 -3.13 -14.93
CA THR A 307 14.19 -3.09 -15.20
C THR A 307 13.53 -1.86 -14.57
N PHE A 308 13.90 -1.48 -13.34
CA PHE A 308 13.41 -0.24 -12.71
C PHE A 308 13.83 0.99 -13.52
N LYS A 309 15.11 1.04 -13.94
CA LYS A 309 15.63 2.14 -14.77
C LYS A 309 14.91 2.23 -16.12
N ALA A 310 14.67 1.10 -16.78
CA ALA A 310 13.90 1.05 -18.02
C ALA A 310 12.44 1.53 -17.84
N MET A 311 11.81 1.17 -16.70
CA MET A 311 10.47 1.68 -16.37
C MET A 311 10.50 3.19 -16.17
N VAL A 312 11.44 3.73 -15.39
CA VAL A 312 11.60 5.17 -15.18
C VAL A 312 11.75 5.90 -16.51
N GLN A 313 12.64 5.43 -17.38
CA GLN A 313 12.86 5.99 -18.71
C GLN A 313 11.60 5.96 -19.58
N ALA A 314 10.89 4.82 -19.58
CA ALA A 314 9.68 4.65 -20.40
C ALA A 314 8.52 5.57 -19.95
N HIS A 315 8.52 5.99 -18.69
CA HIS A 315 7.61 6.97 -18.11
C HIS A 315 8.10 8.43 -18.26
N GLY A 316 9.20 8.69 -18.97
CA GLY A 316 9.76 10.03 -19.16
C GLY A 316 10.64 10.53 -18.02
N GLY A 317 10.87 9.70 -16.98
CA GLY A 317 11.67 10.08 -15.82
C GLY A 317 13.17 10.13 -16.10
N ASP A 318 13.86 11.02 -15.40
CA ASP A 318 15.31 11.16 -15.48
C ASP A 318 16.01 9.99 -14.76
N THR A 319 16.61 9.10 -15.57
CA THR A 319 17.30 7.90 -15.06
C THR A 319 18.60 8.21 -14.33
N SER A 320 19.13 9.44 -14.45
CA SER A 320 20.35 9.83 -13.72
C SER A 320 20.17 9.78 -12.20
N TYR A 321 18.92 9.89 -11.71
CA TYR A 321 18.54 9.70 -10.29
C TYR A 321 18.54 8.23 -9.86
N VAL A 322 18.41 7.31 -10.81
CA VAL A 322 18.56 5.87 -10.54
C VAL A 322 20.04 5.49 -10.54
N ASP A 323 20.82 6.05 -11.45
CA ASP A 323 22.27 5.83 -11.53
C ASP A 323 22.97 6.36 -10.27
N ASP A 324 22.61 7.56 -9.86
CA ASP A 324 23.16 8.25 -8.69
C ASP A 324 22.03 8.77 -7.78
N PRO A 325 21.60 7.98 -6.79
CA PRO A 325 20.53 8.36 -5.85
C PRO A 325 20.88 9.57 -4.96
N GLU A 326 22.17 9.93 -4.86
CA GLU A 326 22.56 11.14 -4.12
C GLU A 326 22.10 12.43 -4.80
N LYS A 327 21.73 12.37 -6.06
CA LYS A 327 21.11 13.50 -6.79
C LYS A 327 19.72 13.85 -6.28
N PHE A 328 19.00 12.93 -5.63
CA PHE A 328 17.70 13.28 -5.04
C PHE A 328 17.88 14.40 -4.03
N PRO A 329 17.28 15.57 -4.24
CA PRO A 329 17.38 16.65 -3.29
C PRO A 329 16.68 16.27 -1.98
N LEU A 330 17.25 16.68 -0.88
CA LEU A 330 16.63 16.69 0.45
C LEU A 330 16.08 18.08 0.73
N GLY A 331 15.15 18.18 1.68
CA GLY A 331 14.59 19.46 2.09
C GLY A 331 15.66 20.48 2.46
N LYS A 332 15.40 21.75 2.12
CA LYS A 332 16.35 22.86 2.37
C LYS A 332 16.75 22.97 3.85
N PHE A 333 15.81 22.66 4.74
CA PHE A 333 16.02 22.69 6.17
C PHE A 333 16.06 21.26 6.70
N SER A 334 16.96 21.01 7.63
CA SER A 334 17.09 19.72 8.30
C SER A 334 17.31 19.88 9.79
N ARG A 335 16.85 18.88 10.56
CA ARG A 335 17.04 18.83 12.01
C ARG A 335 17.26 17.40 12.49
N ASP A 336 18.32 17.20 13.27
CA ASP A 336 18.54 15.95 13.97
C ASP A 336 17.69 15.91 15.26
N VAL A 337 16.85 14.89 15.38
CA VAL A 337 16.12 14.61 16.62
C VAL A 337 16.96 13.67 17.46
N LYS A 338 17.35 14.13 18.65
CA LYS A 338 18.27 13.43 19.53
C LYS A 338 17.54 12.79 20.72
N ALA A 339 18.12 11.69 21.21
CA ALA A 339 17.67 11.04 22.43
C ALA A 339 17.91 11.95 23.65
N ASP A 340 16.89 12.10 24.48
CA ASP A 340 16.91 12.85 25.74
C ASP A 340 17.26 11.97 26.95
N LYS A 341 17.31 10.64 26.77
CA LYS A 341 17.67 9.64 27.77
C LYS A 341 18.34 8.43 27.13
N SER A 342 19.14 7.72 27.90
CA SER A 342 19.76 6.46 27.47
C SER A 342 18.85 5.29 27.75
N GLY A 343 18.97 4.23 26.93
CA GLY A 343 18.20 2.99 27.05
C GLY A 343 17.96 2.31 25.70
N TYR A 344 17.33 1.15 25.75
CA TYR A 344 16.84 0.50 24.53
C TYR A 344 15.55 1.17 24.03
N ILE A 345 15.42 1.37 22.73
CA ILE A 345 14.12 1.71 22.14
C ILE A 345 13.25 0.46 22.25
N VAL A 346 12.27 0.47 23.16
CA VAL A 346 11.41 -0.69 23.43
C VAL A 346 10.12 -0.68 22.59
N ASN A 347 9.71 0.51 22.14
CA ASN A 347 8.55 0.67 21.27
C ASN A 347 8.68 1.88 20.36
N MET A 348 8.18 1.74 19.13
CA MET A 348 8.00 2.80 18.15
C MET A 348 6.52 2.85 17.75
N ASP A 349 5.85 3.97 17.97
CA ASP A 349 4.55 4.22 17.38
C ASP A 349 4.74 4.59 15.90
N CYS A 350 4.66 3.58 15.03
CA CYS A 350 4.96 3.73 13.63
C CYS A 350 3.98 4.70 12.91
N GLU A 351 2.72 4.81 13.36
CA GLU A 351 1.77 5.80 12.82
C GLU A 351 2.29 7.22 13.00
N LYS A 352 2.90 7.53 14.15
CA LYS A 352 3.48 8.85 14.42
C LYS A 352 4.67 9.17 13.52
N TYR A 353 5.43 8.18 13.06
CA TYR A 353 6.45 8.40 12.02
C TYR A 353 5.84 8.86 10.70
N GLY A 354 4.70 8.26 10.32
CA GLY A 354 3.92 8.72 9.16
C GLY A 354 3.36 10.14 9.36
N LEU A 355 2.83 10.44 10.56
CA LEU A 355 2.33 11.77 10.92
C LEU A 355 3.46 12.81 10.96
N THR A 356 4.66 12.44 11.41
CA THR A 356 5.85 13.30 11.34
C THR A 356 6.17 13.66 9.89
N SER A 357 6.18 12.66 9.00
CA SER A 357 6.40 12.88 7.56
C SER A 357 5.33 13.79 6.94
N LEU A 358 4.06 13.61 7.35
CA LEU A 358 2.94 14.47 6.95
C LEU A 358 3.13 15.91 7.43
N ALA A 359 3.51 16.12 8.71
CA ALA A 359 3.75 17.43 9.29
C ALA A 359 4.89 18.17 8.59
N LEU A 360 5.94 17.46 8.14
CA LEU A 360 7.03 18.03 7.34
C LEU A 360 6.60 18.48 5.94
N GLY A 361 5.46 18.00 5.45
CA GLY A 361 4.91 18.35 4.13
C GLY A 361 4.98 17.23 3.09
N ALA A 362 5.42 16.02 3.45
CA ALA A 362 5.55 14.89 2.52
C ALA A 362 4.20 14.24 2.16
N GLY A 363 3.10 14.60 2.80
CA GLY A 363 1.76 14.08 2.57
C GLY A 363 0.70 15.17 2.44
N ARG A 364 -0.58 14.75 2.36
CA ARG A 364 -1.74 15.65 2.24
C ARG A 364 -2.67 15.46 3.42
N ASN A 365 -3.09 16.58 4.04
CA ASN A 365 -4.23 16.62 4.97
C ASN A 365 -5.55 16.77 4.21
N LYS A 366 -5.55 17.49 3.10
CA LYS A 366 -6.68 17.67 2.18
C LYS A 366 -6.24 17.31 0.77
N LYS A 367 -7.21 16.96 -0.07
CA LYS A 367 -6.96 16.58 -1.47
C LYS A 367 -6.24 17.68 -2.27
N GLU A 368 -6.47 18.93 -1.92
CA GLU A 368 -5.94 20.11 -2.59
C GLU A 368 -4.53 20.48 -2.15
N ASP A 369 -4.01 19.88 -1.08
CA ASP A 369 -2.67 20.19 -0.57
C ASP A 369 -1.58 19.76 -1.58
N ASN A 370 -0.59 20.62 -1.74
CA ASN A 370 0.61 20.29 -2.49
C ASN A 370 1.56 19.45 -1.64
N ILE A 371 2.17 18.46 -2.25
CA ILE A 371 3.21 17.65 -1.62
C ILE A 371 4.58 18.31 -1.80
N ASP A 372 5.33 18.40 -0.73
CA ASP A 372 6.76 18.65 -0.76
C ASP A 372 7.50 17.30 -0.95
N PHE A 373 7.91 17.01 -2.18
CA PHE A 373 8.54 15.72 -2.51
C PHE A 373 9.90 15.52 -1.83
N VAL A 374 10.56 16.58 -1.38
CA VAL A 374 11.86 16.52 -0.70
C VAL A 374 11.74 16.45 0.82
N ALA A 375 10.51 16.65 1.34
CA ALA A 375 10.23 16.49 2.76
C ALA A 375 10.16 15.00 3.16
N GLY A 376 10.48 14.75 4.42
CA GLY A 376 10.45 13.42 5.01
C GLY A 376 11.44 13.27 6.16
N LEU A 377 11.71 12.05 6.56
CA LEU A 377 12.68 11.77 7.60
C LEU A 377 13.53 10.53 7.31
N ALA A 378 14.80 10.57 7.74
CA ALA A 378 15.70 9.43 7.79
C ALA A 378 15.74 8.89 9.21
N VAL A 379 15.24 7.69 9.43
CA VAL A 379 15.29 6.96 10.70
C VAL A 379 16.74 6.50 10.92
N ARG A 380 17.28 6.68 12.12
CA ARG A 380 18.67 6.29 12.47
C ARG A 380 18.70 5.13 13.45
N LYS A 381 17.68 5.02 14.27
CA LYS A 381 17.55 4.01 15.33
C LYS A 381 16.16 3.40 15.31
N LYS A 382 16.06 2.11 15.55
CA LYS A 382 14.80 1.35 15.55
C LYS A 382 14.59 0.60 16.87
N THR A 383 13.43 0.03 17.06
CA THR A 383 13.11 -0.87 18.18
C THR A 383 14.21 -1.93 18.32
N GLY A 384 14.74 -2.08 19.54
CA GLY A 384 15.82 -2.99 19.88
C GLY A 384 17.23 -2.37 19.85
N ASP A 385 17.40 -1.15 19.30
CA ASP A 385 18.65 -0.43 19.37
C ASP A 385 18.85 0.19 20.77
N PHE A 386 20.08 0.16 21.28
CA PHE A 386 20.47 0.94 22.44
C PHE A 386 20.90 2.34 22.00
N VAL A 387 20.50 3.35 22.75
CA VAL A 387 20.87 4.74 22.53
C VAL A 387 21.40 5.38 23.79
N GLU A 388 22.29 6.33 23.62
CA GLU A 388 22.79 7.23 24.69
C GLU A 388 22.17 8.62 24.51
N VAL A 389 22.13 9.40 25.59
CA VAL A 389 21.72 10.81 25.53
C VAL A 389 22.56 11.55 24.46
N GLY A 390 21.84 12.20 23.51
CA GLY A 390 22.48 12.92 22.40
C GLY A 390 22.59 12.11 21.10
N ASP A 391 22.39 10.79 21.12
CA ASP A 391 22.34 9.98 19.89
C ASP A 391 21.23 10.47 18.96
N VAL A 392 21.52 10.52 17.65
CA VAL A 392 20.53 10.89 16.63
C VAL A 392 19.57 9.73 16.40
N LEU A 393 18.28 9.96 16.67
CA LEU A 393 17.18 9.01 16.47
C LEU A 393 16.65 9.04 15.04
N ALA A 394 16.51 10.25 14.50
CA ALA A 394 16.14 10.50 13.10
C ALA A 394 16.58 11.89 12.65
N THR A 395 16.73 12.08 11.35
CA THR A 395 16.96 13.39 10.72
C THR A 395 15.72 13.79 9.94
N LEU A 396 15.15 14.95 10.26
CA LEU A 396 13.97 15.54 9.58
C LEU A 396 14.42 16.41 8.40
N TYR A 397 13.63 16.45 7.33
CA TYR A 397 13.87 17.26 6.14
C TYR A 397 12.58 17.94 5.69
N THR A 398 12.65 19.23 5.34
CA THR A 398 11.50 20.00 4.84
C THR A 398 11.96 21.21 4.02
N SER A 399 11.11 21.73 3.15
CA SER A 399 11.34 23.02 2.46
C SER A 399 10.86 24.22 3.28
N ASP A 400 10.17 24.00 4.42
CA ASP A 400 9.58 25.03 5.29
C ASP A 400 10.03 24.81 6.75
N GLU A 401 10.95 25.67 7.21
CA GLU A 401 11.56 25.57 8.54
C GLU A 401 10.52 25.60 9.69
N SER A 402 9.40 26.28 9.49
CA SER A 402 8.35 26.41 10.51
C SER A 402 7.68 25.08 10.88
N LYS A 403 7.84 24.04 10.05
CA LYS A 403 7.28 22.71 10.29
C LYS A 403 8.13 21.81 11.19
N LEU A 404 9.38 22.18 11.44
CA LEU A 404 10.33 21.32 12.15
C LEU A 404 9.95 21.11 13.63
N ASP A 405 9.46 22.15 14.33
CA ASP A 405 9.13 22.05 15.76
C ASP A 405 8.00 21.05 16.01
N ALA A 406 6.91 21.19 15.30
CA ALA A 406 5.76 20.29 15.43
C ALA A 406 6.13 18.84 15.01
N ALA A 407 6.90 18.68 13.95
CA ALA A 407 7.35 17.35 13.50
C ALA A 407 8.27 16.67 14.53
N GLU A 408 9.18 17.42 15.16
CA GLU A 408 10.05 16.90 16.22
C GLU A 408 9.25 16.45 17.45
N GLU A 409 8.25 17.22 17.88
CA GLU A 409 7.37 16.86 19.00
C GLU A 409 6.62 15.56 18.72
N ILE A 410 6.02 15.41 17.52
CA ILE A 410 5.34 14.19 17.12
C ILE A 410 6.31 13.02 17.18
N LEU A 411 7.51 13.14 16.60
CA LEU A 411 8.49 12.06 16.55
C LEU A 411 8.96 11.65 17.93
N LYS A 412 9.29 12.59 18.81
CA LYS A 412 9.69 12.30 20.19
C LYS A 412 8.60 11.55 20.95
N SER A 413 7.34 11.91 20.73
CA SER A 413 6.20 11.20 21.34
C SER A 413 5.97 9.78 20.82
N ALA A 414 6.62 9.41 19.70
CA ALA A 414 6.51 8.08 19.11
C ALA A 414 7.36 7.02 19.78
N LEU A 415 8.34 7.42 20.60
CA LEU A 415 9.36 6.54 21.12
C LEU A 415 9.18 6.25 22.62
N SER A 416 9.39 5.00 22.98
CA SER A 416 9.48 4.57 24.39
C SER A 416 10.82 3.89 24.61
N PHE A 417 11.43 4.19 25.78
CA PHE A 417 12.74 3.67 26.16
C PHE A 417 12.62 2.80 27.43
N GLY A 418 13.50 1.82 27.54
CA GLY A 418 13.57 0.91 28.70
C GLY A 418 14.96 0.33 28.88
N ASP A 419 15.18 -0.31 30.04
CA ASP A 419 16.48 -0.87 30.41
C ASP A 419 16.76 -2.24 29.77
N VAL A 420 15.71 -2.92 29.28
CA VAL A 420 15.81 -4.28 28.74
C VAL A 420 15.52 -4.25 27.24
N LYS A 421 16.41 -4.89 26.46
CA LYS A 421 16.20 -5.07 25.03
C LYS A 421 14.90 -5.86 24.76
N PRO A 422 13.96 -5.31 23.95
CA PRO A 422 12.74 -6.04 23.60
C PRO A 422 13.06 -7.27 22.75
N PRO A 423 12.18 -8.29 22.75
CA PRO A 423 12.34 -9.44 21.87
C PRO A 423 12.22 -9.03 20.38
N GLU A 424 12.99 -9.69 19.54
CA GLU A 424 12.92 -9.46 18.10
C GLU A 424 11.63 -10.08 17.53
N VAL A 425 10.86 -9.28 16.80
CA VAL A 425 9.63 -9.71 16.13
C VAL A 425 9.91 -9.87 14.64
N PRO A 426 9.62 -11.02 14.03
CA PRO A 426 9.89 -11.24 12.61
C PRO A 426 9.07 -10.29 11.74
N ILE A 427 9.64 -9.89 10.60
CA ILE A 427 8.98 -8.97 9.67
C ILE A 427 7.84 -9.67 8.89
N ILE A 428 7.93 -10.98 8.66
CA ILE A 428 6.87 -11.83 8.07
C ILE A 428 6.16 -12.58 9.21
N LEU A 429 4.92 -12.20 9.48
CA LEU A 429 4.12 -12.76 10.56
C LEU A 429 3.30 -13.99 10.14
N GLY A 430 2.91 -14.08 8.89
CA GLY A 430 2.08 -15.19 8.41
C GLY A 430 1.77 -15.15 6.91
N ARG A 431 1.10 -16.21 6.45
CA ARG A 431 0.71 -16.38 5.05
C ARG A 431 -0.68 -16.99 4.95
N VAL A 432 -1.46 -16.55 3.95
CA VAL A 432 -2.78 -17.11 3.61
C VAL A 432 -2.77 -17.52 2.14
N LYS A 433 -3.30 -18.73 1.86
CA LYS A 433 -3.30 -19.36 0.53
C LYS A 433 -4.72 -19.49 0.01
#